data_f674fcc89aae8613bb39e979a5d4a307
#
_entry.id   f674fcc89aae8613bb39e979a5d4a307
#
_cell.length_a   1.000
_cell.length_b   1.000
_cell.length_c   1.000
_cell.angle_alpha   90.00
_cell.angle_beta   90.00
_cell.angle_gamma   90.00
#
_symmetry.space_group_name_H-M   'P 1'
#
loop_
_entity.id
_entity.type
_entity.pdbx_description
1 polymer ?
#
loop_
_entity_poly.entity_id
_entity_poly.type
_entity_poly.pdbx_seq_one_letter_code
_entity_poly.pdbx_strand_id
1 'polypeptide(L)'
;MANDYGRNAFLRNLGAGRFENVTAALGMTKAFHSMNVGIADLNDDEYPDIYISNLATLVKDDKYTFPDGNTPLHFDLRAMAGMLVQEANVLYLSRLKEKRLTGYVPSREVERGATSTGWAWDAEFLDFDHDGDDDLYVVNGTNDFNIFSMVYRRFHDNGTSTEHVLDHRRESNVFFRNEGGKLVNVSSESGADFAANSRSTAYFDLEGDGDLDIAVNNFHGKATILRNDAGKRGGWLKLRLVGDPARGSSRDAIGARITVITGDGSHRHRDVQGGSGYLSFNPTQQHVGIGGFDSADVAITWPNGDVQSVAGLAANATYEVRQGRPGAQLVELAD
;
A
#
# COMPACT_ATOMS: atom_id res chain seq x y z
N MET A 1 10.34 6.80 -1.97
CA MET A 1 10.95 6.12 -3.13
C MET A 1 11.46 4.76 -2.66
N ALA A 2 10.92 3.71 -3.22
CA ALA A 2 11.47 2.36 -3.10
C ALA A 2 12.64 2.23 -4.09
N ASN A 3 13.75 1.70 -3.65
CA ASN A 3 14.93 1.47 -4.47
C ASN A 3 15.31 -0.02 -4.44
N ASP A 4 15.32 -0.61 -5.61
CA ASP A 4 15.94 -1.92 -5.80
C ASP A 4 17.47 -1.75 -5.71
N TYR A 5 18.14 -2.68 -5.03
CA TYR A 5 19.60 -2.63 -4.80
C TYR A 5 20.11 -1.37 -4.08
N GLY A 6 19.39 -0.83 -3.11
CA GLY A 6 19.85 0.35 -2.42
C GLY A 6 19.04 0.79 -1.20
N ARG A 7 19.43 1.93 -0.65
CA ARG A 7 18.66 2.55 0.44
C ARG A 7 17.46 3.28 -0.13
N ASN A 8 16.33 3.09 0.47
CA ASN A 8 15.13 3.86 0.18
C ASN A 8 15.33 5.34 0.50
N ALA A 9 14.55 6.20 -0.13
CA ALA A 9 14.63 7.63 0.10
C ALA A 9 13.27 8.24 0.41
N PHE A 10 13.20 8.94 1.54
CA PHE A 10 12.09 9.82 1.88
C PHE A 10 12.51 11.26 1.55
N LEU A 11 11.86 11.85 0.57
CA LEU A 11 12.18 13.18 0.07
C LEU A 11 11.11 14.16 0.51
N ARG A 12 11.50 15.11 1.38
CA ARG A 12 10.63 16.21 1.81
C ARG A 12 10.66 17.32 0.77
N ASN A 13 9.49 17.71 0.27
CA ASN A 13 9.36 18.85 -0.63
C ASN A 13 9.57 20.16 0.15
N LEU A 14 10.52 20.97 -0.30
CA LEU A 14 10.80 22.31 0.26
C LEU A 14 10.19 23.43 -0.58
N GLY A 15 9.42 23.11 -1.61
CA GLY A 15 8.90 24.06 -2.58
C GLY A 15 9.92 24.47 -3.65
N ALA A 16 9.45 25.16 -4.68
CA ALA A 16 10.25 25.63 -5.82
C ALA A 16 11.11 24.53 -6.46
N GLY A 17 10.59 23.29 -6.53
CA GLY A 17 11.29 22.15 -7.13
C GLY A 17 12.46 21.60 -6.33
N ARG A 18 12.61 21.99 -5.07
CA ARG A 18 13.69 21.52 -4.19
C ARG A 18 13.20 20.45 -3.22
N PHE A 19 14.04 19.44 -3.00
CA PHE A 19 13.76 18.34 -2.08
C PHE A 19 14.93 18.14 -1.12
N GLU A 20 14.63 17.68 0.07
CA GLU A 20 15.58 17.28 1.09
C GLU A 20 15.39 15.79 1.41
N ASN A 21 16.50 15.04 1.43
CA ASN A 21 16.47 13.66 1.86
C ASN A 21 16.45 13.58 3.39
N VAL A 22 15.31 13.22 3.96
CA VAL A 22 15.10 13.15 5.41
C VAL A 22 15.03 11.70 5.93
N THR A 23 15.37 10.72 5.12
CA THR A 23 15.28 9.29 5.43
C THR A 23 15.92 8.92 6.76
N ALA A 24 17.17 9.36 6.98
CA ALA A 24 17.88 9.06 8.22
C ALA A 24 17.28 9.80 9.44
N ALA A 25 16.85 11.05 9.24
CA ALA A 25 16.22 11.85 10.28
C ALA A 25 14.88 11.26 10.75
N LEU A 26 14.17 10.57 9.84
CA LEU A 26 12.91 9.88 10.13
C LEU A 26 13.10 8.44 10.64
N GLY A 27 14.33 7.94 10.77
CA GLY A 27 14.61 6.59 11.27
C GLY A 27 14.46 5.45 10.25
N MET A 28 14.28 5.76 8.97
CA MET A 28 14.04 4.80 7.88
C MET A 28 15.36 4.39 7.20
N THR A 29 16.30 3.83 7.95
CA THR A 29 17.68 3.61 7.47
C THR A 29 17.93 2.23 6.87
N LYS A 30 16.96 1.31 6.95
CA LYS A 30 17.11 -0.04 6.39
C LYS A 30 17.18 0.04 4.86
N ALA A 31 17.98 -0.83 4.27
CA ALA A 31 18.12 -0.97 2.83
C ALA A 31 17.63 -2.37 2.42
N PHE A 32 16.94 -2.44 1.30
CA PHE A 32 16.29 -3.67 0.83
C PHE A 32 16.25 -3.69 -0.71
N HIS A 33 15.73 -4.77 -1.27
CA HIS A 33 15.31 -4.86 -2.66
C HIS A 33 13.84 -4.41 -2.75
N SER A 34 13.63 -3.11 -2.61
CA SER A 34 12.29 -2.54 -2.47
C SER A 34 11.61 -2.31 -3.81
N MET A 35 10.38 -2.78 -3.94
CA MET A 35 9.61 -2.74 -5.17
C MET A 35 8.49 -1.70 -5.13
N ASN A 36 7.70 -1.66 -4.05
CA ASN A 36 6.61 -0.71 -3.90
C ASN A 36 6.59 -0.05 -2.52
N VAL A 37 5.86 1.05 -2.43
CA VAL A 37 5.56 1.80 -1.19
C VAL A 37 4.06 1.98 -1.09
N GLY A 38 3.41 1.20 -0.24
CA GLY A 38 2.02 1.42 0.17
C GLY A 38 1.94 2.45 1.31
N ILE A 39 0.92 3.27 1.31
CA ILE A 39 0.71 4.34 2.30
C ILE A 39 -0.74 4.31 2.76
N ALA A 40 -0.95 4.20 4.07
CA ALA A 40 -2.26 4.27 4.71
C ALA A 40 -2.10 4.78 6.15
N ASP A 41 -3.16 5.26 6.75
CA ASP A 41 -3.24 5.51 8.19
C ASP A 41 -3.85 4.26 8.84
N LEU A 42 -3.01 3.36 9.34
CA LEU A 42 -3.45 2.05 9.82
C LEU A 42 -3.98 2.07 11.25
N ASN A 43 -3.65 3.09 12.01
CA ASN A 43 -3.93 3.18 13.44
C ASN A 43 -4.77 4.40 13.81
N ASP A 44 -5.34 5.10 12.82
CA ASP A 44 -6.20 6.29 12.98
C ASP A 44 -5.53 7.43 13.76
N ASP A 45 -4.22 7.63 13.57
CA ASP A 45 -3.49 8.71 14.22
C ASP A 45 -3.40 10.00 13.37
N GLU A 46 -4.07 10.02 12.21
CA GLU A 46 -4.11 11.10 11.20
C GLU A 46 -2.80 11.27 10.41
N TYR A 47 -1.84 10.36 10.59
CA TYR A 47 -0.56 10.37 9.88
C TYR A 47 -0.35 9.07 9.09
N PRO A 48 0.21 9.17 7.89
CA PRO A 48 0.41 8.00 7.06
C PRO A 48 1.47 7.07 7.64
N ASP A 49 1.14 5.79 7.71
CA ASP A 49 2.07 4.68 7.88
C ASP A 49 2.57 4.22 6.52
N ILE A 50 3.70 3.53 6.50
CA ILE A 50 4.38 3.18 5.26
C ILE A 50 4.70 1.69 5.24
N TYR A 51 4.14 0.98 4.28
CA TYR A 51 4.52 -0.39 3.98
C TYR A 51 5.44 -0.43 2.76
N ILE A 52 6.52 -1.18 2.87
CA ILE A 52 7.48 -1.35 1.77
C ILE A 52 7.54 -2.82 1.42
N SER A 53 7.10 -3.17 0.21
CA SER A 53 7.27 -4.50 -0.33
C SER A 53 8.70 -4.71 -0.80
N ASN A 54 9.25 -5.87 -0.47
CA ASN A 54 10.63 -6.20 -0.80
C ASN A 54 10.71 -7.59 -1.42
N LEU A 55 11.64 -7.76 -2.34
CA LEU A 55 12.09 -9.09 -2.73
C LEU A 55 12.91 -9.70 -1.60
N ALA A 56 13.01 -11.02 -1.60
CA ALA A 56 13.86 -11.70 -0.63
C ALA A 56 15.31 -11.18 -0.70
N THR A 57 15.87 -10.94 0.47
CA THR A 57 17.21 -10.36 0.61
C THR A 57 18.21 -11.46 0.96
N LEU A 58 19.39 -11.42 0.35
CA LEU A 58 20.48 -12.32 0.70
C LEU A 58 21.21 -11.79 1.94
N VAL A 59 21.34 -12.64 2.95
CA VAL A 59 22.01 -12.34 4.21
C VAL A 59 23.18 -13.28 4.40
N LYS A 60 24.34 -12.75 4.73
CA LYS A 60 25.52 -13.51 5.15
C LYS A 60 25.97 -13.03 6.51
N ASP A 61 26.13 -13.95 7.46
CA ASP A 61 26.59 -13.65 8.83
C ASP A 61 25.74 -12.55 9.50
N ASP A 62 24.41 -12.63 9.37
CA ASP A 62 23.43 -11.64 9.87
C ASP A 62 23.64 -10.21 9.34
N LYS A 63 24.39 -10.04 8.28
CA LYS A 63 24.59 -8.76 7.60
C LYS A 63 23.98 -8.80 6.22
N TYR A 64 23.28 -7.73 5.87
CA TYR A 64 22.82 -7.54 4.50
C TYR A 64 24.03 -7.37 3.58
N THR A 65 24.16 -8.28 2.62
CA THR A 65 25.13 -8.13 1.53
C THR A 65 24.40 -7.56 0.33
N PHE A 66 24.67 -6.30 0.04
CA PHE A 66 24.25 -5.70 -1.23
C PHE A 66 25.37 -5.88 -2.23
N PRO A 67 25.07 -6.19 -3.51
CA PRO A 67 25.98 -5.82 -4.56
C PRO A 67 26.14 -4.29 -4.45
N ASP A 68 27.34 -3.83 -4.13
CA ASP A 68 27.65 -2.42 -4.33
C ASP A 68 27.56 -2.13 -5.83
N GLY A 69 27.32 -0.89 -6.24
CA GLY A 69 27.14 -0.53 -7.65
C GLY A 69 28.37 -0.82 -8.53
N ASN A 70 29.44 -1.39 -7.97
CA ASN A 70 30.66 -1.81 -8.63
C ASN A 70 30.81 -3.33 -8.70
N THR A 71 29.88 -4.09 -8.10
CA THR A 71 29.93 -5.54 -8.19
C THR A 71 29.45 -5.96 -9.59
N PRO A 72 30.27 -6.64 -10.40
CA PRO A 72 29.83 -7.15 -11.70
C PRO A 72 28.61 -8.06 -11.51
N LEU A 73 27.60 -7.95 -12.35
CA LEU A 73 26.41 -8.79 -12.40
C LEU A 73 26.67 -10.28 -12.65
N HIS A 74 27.91 -10.72 -12.56
CA HIS A 74 28.29 -12.13 -12.60
C HIS A 74 28.19 -12.71 -11.19
N PHE A 75 27.02 -13.26 -10.88
CA PHE A 75 26.82 -14.05 -9.67
C PHE A 75 27.83 -15.20 -9.64
N ASP A 76 28.81 -15.11 -8.79
CA ASP A 76 29.64 -16.27 -8.46
C ASP A 76 28.84 -17.17 -7.52
N LEU A 77 28.31 -18.29 -8.05
CA LEU A 77 27.58 -19.28 -7.27
C LEU A 77 28.37 -19.80 -6.06
N ARG A 78 29.72 -19.76 -6.13
CA ARG A 78 30.57 -20.17 -5.01
C ARG A 78 30.61 -19.09 -3.91
N ALA A 79 30.56 -17.82 -4.29
CA ALA A 79 30.45 -16.72 -3.32
C ALA A 79 29.09 -16.69 -2.63
N MET A 80 28.05 -17.26 -3.27
CA MET A 80 26.72 -17.37 -2.69
C MET A 80 26.56 -18.61 -1.78
N ALA A 81 27.51 -19.54 -1.78
CA ALA A 81 27.50 -20.69 -0.89
C ALA A 81 27.53 -20.20 0.57
N GLY A 82 26.48 -20.51 1.32
CA GLY A 82 26.31 -20.06 2.69
C GLY A 82 25.57 -18.71 2.87
N MET A 83 25.08 -18.08 1.80
CA MET A 83 24.13 -16.98 1.92
C MET A 83 22.75 -17.52 2.30
N LEU A 84 22.04 -16.79 3.14
CA LEU A 84 20.67 -17.07 3.51
C LEU A 84 19.75 -16.08 2.80
N VAL A 85 18.60 -16.55 2.37
CA VAL A 85 17.55 -15.69 1.84
C VAL A 85 16.64 -15.28 2.99
N GLN A 86 16.51 -14.00 3.22
CA GLN A 86 15.60 -13.45 4.22
C GLN A 86 14.51 -12.65 3.53
N GLU A 87 13.26 -13.04 3.76
CA GLU A 87 12.10 -12.25 3.40
C GLU A 87 11.98 -11.08 4.39
N ALA A 88 11.75 -9.90 3.89
CA ALA A 88 11.73 -8.73 4.76
C ALA A 88 10.96 -7.55 4.14
N ASN A 89 9.62 -7.66 4.05
CA ASN A 89 8.80 -6.46 3.93
C ASN A 89 8.93 -5.62 5.20
N VAL A 90 8.65 -4.35 5.12
CA VAL A 90 8.74 -3.46 6.28
C VAL A 90 7.48 -2.62 6.39
N LEU A 91 6.85 -2.69 7.55
CA LEU A 91 5.84 -1.71 7.95
C LEU A 91 6.47 -0.71 8.91
N TYR A 92 6.42 0.54 8.56
CA TYR A 92 6.82 1.66 9.39
C TYR A 92 5.59 2.38 9.90
N LEU A 93 5.39 2.38 11.22
CA LEU A 93 4.36 3.18 11.86
C LEU A 93 4.87 4.60 12.11
N SER A 94 4.01 5.57 11.93
CA SER A 94 4.25 6.97 12.27
C SER A 94 4.55 7.12 13.76
N ARG A 95 5.47 8.00 14.11
CA ARG A 95 5.76 8.33 15.51
C ARG A 95 5.50 9.80 15.76
N LEU A 96 4.52 10.07 16.59
CA LEU A 96 4.10 11.41 16.91
C LEU A 96 4.65 11.92 18.24
N LYS A 97 4.91 13.21 18.32
CA LYS A 97 5.11 13.96 19.56
C LYS A 97 4.31 15.24 19.46
N GLU A 98 3.43 15.49 20.43
CA GLU A 98 2.56 16.66 20.44
C GLU A 98 1.78 16.85 19.12
N LYS A 99 1.21 15.75 18.62
CA LYS A 99 0.50 15.68 17.32
C LYS A 99 1.35 16.14 16.10
N ARG A 100 2.66 15.93 16.14
CA ARG A 100 3.57 16.21 15.02
C ARG A 100 4.41 14.98 14.71
N LEU A 101 4.53 14.66 13.43
CA LEU A 101 5.40 13.59 12.97
C LEU A 101 6.86 13.86 13.36
N THR A 102 7.45 12.95 14.11
CA THR A 102 8.87 13.03 14.54
C THR A 102 9.74 11.94 13.92
N GLY A 103 9.15 10.95 13.27
CA GLY A 103 9.85 9.86 12.61
C GLY A 103 8.95 8.66 12.41
N TYR A 104 9.58 7.56 12.04
CA TYR A 104 8.93 6.28 11.82
C TYR A 104 9.64 5.18 12.63
N VAL A 105 8.88 4.22 13.08
CA VAL A 105 9.41 3.02 13.74
C VAL A 105 8.94 1.76 13.02
N PRO A 106 9.81 0.78 12.80
CA PRO A 106 9.37 -0.52 12.29
C PRO A 106 8.37 -1.12 13.29
N SER A 107 7.21 -1.53 12.79
CA SER A 107 6.22 -2.19 13.62
C SER A 107 6.70 -3.58 14.01
N ARG A 108 6.70 -3.88 15.31
CA ARG A 108 7.02 -5.22 15.83
C ARG A 108 5.77 -6.06 16.07
N GLU A 109 4.65 -5.44 16.34
CA GLU A 109 3.39 -6.14 16.63
C GLU A 109 2.71 -6.65 15.37
N VAL A 110 2.88 -5.92 14.26
CA VAL A 110 2.39 -6.30 12.94
C VAL A 110 3.41 -7.20 12.21
N GLU A 111 4.66 -7.26 12.68
CA GLU A 111 5.75 -8.02 12.06
C GLU A 111 5.47 -9.52 11.89
N ARG A 112 4.60 -10.12 12.71
CA ARG A 112 4.43 -11.59 12.75
C ARG A 112 3.73 -12.22 11.55
N GLY A 113 3.27 -11.45 10.60
CA GLY A 113 2.59 -11.94 9.39
C GLY A 113 2.83 -11.06 8.17
N ALA A 114 2.68 -9.74 8.32
CA ALA A 114 2.70 -8.81 7.19
C ALA A 114 4.10 -8.54 6.63
N THR A 115 5.17 -8.81 7.39
CA THR A 115 6.55 -8.58 6.93
C THR A 115 7.24 -9.80 6.33
N SER A 116 6.57 -10.96 6.29
CA SER A 116 7.13 -12.21 5.72
C SER A 116 6.11 -12.88 4.82
N THR A 117 5.79 -12.23 3.70
CA THR A 117 4.76 -12.70 2.77
C THR A 117 5.32 -13.47 1.58
N GLY A 118 6.62 -13.38 1.30
CA GLY A 118 7.26 -13.97 0.13
C GLY A 118 8.05 -12.93 -0.68
N TRP A 119 8.24 -13.18 -1.97
CA TRP A 119 8.84 -12.24 -2.91
C TRP A 119 7.81 -11.20 -3.33
N ALA A 120 7.64 -10.19 -2.49
CA ALA A 120 6.60 -9.19 -2.64
C ALA A 120 6.99 -8.12 -3.67
N TRP A 121 6.25 -8.07 -4.76
CA TRP A 121 6.42 -7.04 -5.79
C TRP A 121 5.56 -5.83 -5.53
N ASP A 122 4.34 -6.05 -5.07
CA ASP A 122 3.37 -5.00 -4.85
C ASP A 122 2.63 -5.18 -3.54
N ALA A 123 2.18 -4.08 -2.97
CA ALA A 123 1.40 -4.05 -1.75
C ALA A 123 0.49 -2.81 -1.76
N GLU A 124 -0.80 -3.05 -1.80
CA GLU A 124 -1.80 -2.00 -1.88
C GLU A 124 -2.72 -2.02 -0.67
N PHE A 125 -3.08 -0.83 -0.22
CA PHE A 125 -4.06 -0.62 0.82
C PHE A 125 -5.42 -0.29 0.23
N LEU A 126 -6.46 -0.97 0.71
CA LEU A 126 -7.85 -0.76 0.32
C LEU A 126 -8.79 -1.15 1.46
N ASP A 127 -9.87 -0.44 1.61
CA ASP A 127 -10.94 -0.78 2.56
C ASP A 127 -11.95 -1.70 1.84
N PHE A 128 -11.79 -3.03 1.99
CA PHE A 128 -12.57 -4.00 1.20
C PHE A 128 -13.94 -4.31 1.78
N ASP A 129 -14.16 -4.06 3.09
CA ASP A 129 -15.41 -4.39 3.79
C ASP A 129 -16.14 -3.14 4.33
N HIS A 130 -15.66 -1.95 3.99
CA HIS A 130 -16.26 -0.64 4.26
C HIS A 130 -16.34 -0.29 5.75
N ASP A 131 -15.49 -0.88 6.57
CA ASP A 131 -15.47 -0.54 8.00
C ASP A 131 -14.72 0.76 8.30
N GLY A 132 -14.00 1.29 7.30
CA GLY A 132 -13.28 2.55 7.32
C GLY A 132 -11.79 2.39 7.58
N ASP A 133 -11.33 1.19 7.92
CA ASP A 133 -9.92 0.87 8.12
C ASP A 133 -9.31 0.35 6.80
N ASP A 134 -8.08 0.73 6.50
CA ASP A 134 -7.41 0.24 5.29
C ASP A 134 -6.82 -1.15 5.52
N ASP A 135 -7.18 -2.09 4.66
CA ASP A 135 -6.67 -3.45 4.59
C ASP A 135 -5.47 -3.55 3.67
N LEU A 136 -4.68 -4.63 3.76
CA LEU A 136 -3.46 -4.78 2.99
C LEU A 136 -3.48 -6.02 2.11
N TYR A 137 -3.34 -5.84 0.79
CA TYR A 137 -3.13 -6.92 -0.15
C TYR A 137 -1.71 -6.92 -0.70
N VAL A 138 -1.00 -8.05 -0.57
CA VAL A 138 0.39 -8.22 -1.02
C VAL A 138 0.47 -9.29 -2.09
N VAL A 139 1.10 -8.98 -3.21
CA VAL A 139 1.29 -9.93 -4.31
C VAL A 139 2.72 -10.40 -4.43
N ASN A 140 2.86 -11.70 -4.57
CA ASN A 140 4.12 -12.42 -4.57
C ASN A 140 4.39 -13.12 -5.89
N GLY A 141 5.66 -13.31 -6.21
CA GLY A 141 6.07 -14.10 -7.35
C GLY A 141 7.54 -13.97 -7.66
N THR A 142 8.13 -14.98 -8.29
CA THR A 142 9.54 -14.95 -8.68
C THR A 142 9.72 -15.11 -10.18
N ASN A 143 10.85 -14.63 -10.68
CA ASN A 143 11.30 -14.95 -12.02
C ASN A 143 11.83 -16.39 -12.07
N ASP A 144 11.69 -17.05 -13.23
CA ASP A 144 12.19 -18.39 -13.51
C ASP A 144 13.75 -18.52 -13.51
N PHE A 145 14.42 -17.75 -12.67
CA PHE A 145 15.85 -17.92 -12.50
C PHE A 145 16.10 -19.16 -11.64
N ASN A 146 16.49 -20.25 -12.27
CA ASN A 146 16.90 -21.50 -11.62
C ASN A 146 18.02 -21.36 -10.56
N ILE A 147 18.62 -20.18 -10.45
CA ILE A 147 19.61 -19.86 -9.43
C ILE A 147 18.99 -19.63 -8.05
N PHE A 148 17.69 -19.39 -7.96
CA PHE A 148 16.99 -19.12 -6.71
C PHE A 148 16.09 -20.28 -6.24
N SER A 149 16.08 -21.41 -6.90
CA SER A 149 15.60 -22.67 -6.31
C SER A 149 16.56 -23.15 -5.21
N MET A 150 17.08 -22.19 -4.44
CA MET A 150 18.04 -22.46 -3.38
C MET A 150 17.29 -22.83 -2.10
N VAL A 151 17.92 -23.72 -1.34
CA VAL A 151 17.54 -23.98 0.04
C VAL A 151 17.62 -22.66 0.79
N TYR A 152 16.50 -22.11 1.17
CA TYR A 152 16.51 -20.97 2.09
C TYR A 152 16.09 -21.40 3.48
N ARG A 153 16.61 -20.68 4.45
CA ARG A 153 16.32 -20.93 5.84
C ARG A 153 15.44 -19.81 6.38
N ARG A 154 14.21 -20.16 6.72
CA ARG A 154 13.29 -19.27 7.39
C ARG A 154 13.61 -19.26 8.88
N PHE A 155 13.96 -18.13 9.43
CA PHE A 155 14.13 -17.93 10.86
C PHE A 155 12.80 -17.57 11.51
N HIS A 156 12.49 -18.21 12.62
CA HIS A 156 11.30 -17.94 13.40
C HIS A 156 11.66 -17.13 14.64
N ASP A 157 10.72 -16.37 15.18
CA ASP A 157 10.90 -15.52 16.38
C ASP A 157 11.37 -16.29 17.64
N ASN A 158 11.20 -17.60 17.65
CA ASN A 158 11.64 -18.47 18.75
C ASN A 158 13.09 -18.94 18.61
N GLY A 159 13.86 -18.39 17.70
CA GLY A 159 15.25 -18.76 17.42
C GLY A 159 15.42 -20.06 16.65
N THR A 160 14.34 -20.70 16.19
CA THR A 160 14.41 -21.87 15.31
C THR A 160 14.46 -21.44 13.85
N SER A 161 14.92 -22.34 12.97
CA SER A 161 14.89 -22.13 11.53
C SER A 161 14.38 -23.38 10.84
N THR A 162 13.63 -23.18 9.75
CA THR A 162 13.24 -24.26 8.83
C THR A 162 13.93 -24.06 7.48
N GLU A 163 14.48 -25.14 6.94
CA GLU A 163 15.02 -25.15 5.58
C GLU A 163 13.88 -25.48 4.62
N HIS A 164 13.70 -24.66 3.61
CA HIS A 164 12.73 -24.88 2.55
C HIS A 164 13.45 -24.90 1.20
N VAL A 165 13.13 -25.90 0.39
CA VAL A 165 13.43 -25.85 -1.04
C VAL A 165 12.21 -25.21 -1.69
N LEU A 166 12.32 -23.96 -2.09
CA LEU A 166 11.20 -23.25 -2.69
C LEU A 166 11.17 -23.43 -4.20
N ASP A 167 10.01 -23.83 -4.66
CA ASP A 167 9.59 -23.57 -6.02
C ASP A 167 8.85 -22.21 -6.02
N HIS A 168 9.60 -21.12 -6.07
CA HIS A 168 9.06 -19.76 -6.05
C HIS A 168 8.21 -19.38 -7.27
N ARG A 169 8.01 -20.29 -8.22
CA ARG A 169 7.24 -20.02 -9.43
C ARG A 169 5.76 -19.82 -9.16
N ARG A 170 5.30 -20.19 -7.96
CA ARG A 170 3.92 -20.01 -7.52
C ARG A 170 3.87 -19.74 -6.03
N GLU A 171 4.15 -18.51 -5.65
CA GLU A 171 3.91 -18.05 -4.28
C GLU A 171 2.46 -17.57 -4.16
N SER A 172 1.84 -17.86 -3.03
CA SER A 172 0.50 -17.33 -2.73
C SER A 172 0.57 -15.85 -2.45
N ASN A 173 -0.40 -15.11 -2.95
CA ASN A 173 -0.65 -13.75 -2.52
C ASN A 173 -1.18 -13.77 -1.08
N VAL A 174 -1.09 -12.65 -0.39
CA VAL A 174 -1.48 -12.56 1.02
C VAL A 174 -2.41 -11.38 1.24
N PHE A 175 -3.51 -11.63 1.94
CA PHE A 175 -4.50 -10.62 2.27
C PHE A 175 -4.61 -10.47 3.79
N PHE A 176 -4.48 -9.23 4.25
CA PHE A 176 -4.62 -8.89 5.65
C PHE A 176 -5.79 -7.92 5.84
N ARG A 177 -6.69 -8.28 6.76
CA ARG A 177 -7.71 -7.37 7.25
C ARG A 177 -7.14 -6.56 8.41
N ASN A 178 -7.39 -5.26 8.40
CA ASN A 178 -7.08 -4.38 9.52
C ASN A 178 -8.17 -4.48 10.59
N GLU A 179 -7.79 -4.74 11.80
CA GLU A 179 -8.68 -4.76 12.97
C GLU A 179 -8.17 -3.73 13.98
N GLY A 180 -8.44 -2.44 13.70
CA GLY A 180 -8.04 -1.33 14.57
C GLY A 180 -6.52 -1.20 14.73
N GLY A 181 -5.77 -1.19 13.64
CA GLY A 181 -4.31 -1.09 13.59
C GLY A 181 -3.58 -2.44 13.64
N LYS A 182 -4.31 -3.55 13.71
CA LYS A 182 -3.74 -4.90 13.71
C LYS A 182 -4.08 -5.63 12.41
N LEU A 183 -3.08 -5.94 11.61
CA LEU A 183 -3.24 -6.72 10.39
C LEU A 183 -3.42 -8.22 10.70
N VAL A 184 -4.59 -8.76 10.37
CA VAL A 184 -4.97 -10.16 10.56
C VAL A 184 -4.97 -10.85 9.20
N ASN A 185 -4.22 -11.94 9.05
CA ASN A 185 -4.16 -12.68 7.79
C ASN A 185 -5.49 -13.43 7.55
N VAL A 186 -6.20 -13.01 6.50
CA VAL A 186 -7.48 -13.59 6.06
C VAL A 186 -7.39 -14.23 4.67
N SER A 187 -6.18 -14.50 4.19
CA SER A 187 -5.91 -14.97 2.84
C SER A 187 -6.72 -16.22 2.46
N SER A 188 -6.68 -17.25 3.30
CA SER A 188 -7.38 -18.51 3.04
C SER A 188 -8.90 -18.42 3.17
N GLU A 189 -9.39 -17.46 3.98
CA GLU A 189 -10.83 -17.25 4.18
C GLU A 189 -11.43 -16.44 3.03
N SER A 190 -10.65 -15.50 2.49
CA SER A 190 -11.07 -14.60 1.41
C SER A 190 -11.00 -15.23 0.02
N GLY A 191 -10.23 -16.31 -0.16
CA GLY A 191 -9.92 -16.87 -1.49
C GLY A 191 -8.97 -15.99 -2.32
N ALA A 192 -8.37 -14.97 -1.71
CA ALA A 192 -7.43 -14.06 -2.39
C ALA A 192 -5.98 -14.60 -2.41
N ASP A 193 -5.75 -15.78 -1.83
CA ASP A 193 -4.44 -16.42 -1.66
C ASP A 193 -3.99 -17.27 -2.84
N PHE A 194 -4.55 -17.09 -4.03
CA PHE A 194 -4.18 -17.91 -5.18
C PHE A 194 -2.67 -17.83 -5.47
N ALA A 195 -2.12 -19.00 -5.82
CA ALA A 195 -0.71 -19.13 -6.11
C ALA A 195 -0.42 -18.85 -7.59
N ALA A 196 0.27 -17.75 -7.88
CA ALA A 196 0.68 -17.36 -9.20
C ALA A 196 2.02 -16.60 -9.17
N ASN A 197 2.52 -16.22 -10.35
CA ASN A 197 3.69 -15.37 -10.45
C ASN A 197 3.23 -13.90 -10.54
N SER A 198 2.66 -13.39 -9.44
CA SER A 198 2.02 -12.07 -9.42
C SER A 198 3.05 -10.94 -9.37
N ARG A 199 2.72 -9.76 -9.95
CA ARG A 199 3.62 -8.61 -10.02
C ARG A 199 2.99 -7.32 -9.55
N SER A 200 1.79 -7.04 -10.00
CA SER A 200 1.13 -5.77 -9.72
C SER A 200 -0.36 -5.93 -9.55
N THR A 201 -0.94 -5.01 -8.81
CA THR A 201 -2.38 -4.96 -8.56
C THR A 201 -2.95 -3.60 -8.90
N ALA A 202 -4.25 -3.57 -9.12
CA ALA A 202 -5.06 -2.37 -9.09
C ALA A 202 -6.42 -2.74 -8.51
N TYR A 203 -7.02 -1.84 -7.75
CA TYR A 203 -8.37 -2.03 -7.23
C TYR A 203 -9.36 -1.05 -7.88
N PHE A 204 -10.56 -1.49 -8.10
CA PHE A 204 -11.63 -0.71 -8.71
C PHE A 204 -12.98 -1.40 -8.47
N ASP A 205 -14.06 -0.71 -8.67
CA ASP A 205 -15.40 -1.29 -8.61
C ASP A 205 -15.82 -1.73 -10.01
N LEU A 206 -15.80 -3.03 -10.25
CA LEU A 206 -16.04 -3.65 -11.56
C LEU A 206 -17.51 -3.60 -11.97
N GLU A 207 -18.41 -3.95 -11.05
CA GLU A 207 -19.84 -4.03 -11.28
C GLU A 207 -20.59 -2.73 -11.01
N GLY A 208 -19.97 -1.75 -10.35
CA GLY A 208 -20.62 -0.51 -9.94
C GLY A 208 -21.50 -0.67 -8.68
N ASP A 209 -21.29 -1.73 -7.92
CA ASP A 209 -22.09 -2.06 -6.73
C ASP A 209 -21.54 -1.42 -5.44
N GLY A 210 -20.37 -0.78 -5.53
CA GLY A 210 -19.72 -0.06 -4.45
C GLY A 210 -18.52 -0.77 -3.86
N ASP A 211 -18.41 -2.08 -4.03
CA ASP A 211 -17.33 -2.86 -3.49
C ASP A 211 -16.04 -2.69 -4.32
N LEU A 212 -14.88 -2.81 -3.68
CA LEU A 212 -13.60 -2.76 -4.40
C LEU A 212 -13.15 -4.16 -4.77
N ASP A 213 -13.03 -4.39 -6.08
CA ASP A 213 -12.45 -5.58 -6.69
C ASP A 213 -10.97 -5.41 -6.93
N ILE A 214 -10.23 -6.51 -7.09
CA ILE A 214 -8.80 -6.48 -7.31
C ILE A 214 -8.44 -7.13 -8.64
N ALA A 215 -7.75 -6.39 -9.51
CA ALA A 215 -7.09 -6.93 -10.69
C ALA A 215 -5.63 -7.25 -10.35
N VAL A 216 -5.18 -8.46 -10.64
CA VAL A 216 -3.81 -8.90 -10.43
C VAL A 216 -3.17 -9.26 -11.77
N ASN A 217 -2.04 -8.63 -12.07
CA ASN A 217 -1.23 -8.97 -13.22
C ASN A 217 -0.22 -10.06 -12.86
N ASN A 218 -0.24 -11.17 -13.60
CA ASN A 218 0.63 -12.32 -13.41
C ASN A 218 1.68 -12.38 -14.52
N PHE A 219 2.95 -12.42 -14.14
CA PHE A 219 4.05 -12.53 -15.09
C PHE A 219 4.01 -13.86 -15.85
N HIS A 220 4.01 -13.79 -17.18
CA HIS A 220 3.83 -14.92 -18.08
C HIS A 220 2.55 -15.76 -17.81
N GLY A 221 1.56 -15.14 -17.18
CA GLY A 221 0.27 -15.75 -16.85
C GLY A 221 -0.90 -14.89 -17.30
N LYS A 222 -2.12 -15.42 -17.12
CA LYS A 222 -3.33 -14.63 -17.31
C LYS A 222 -3.52 -13.68 -16.14
N ALA A 223 -4.01 -12.48 -16.40
CA ALA A 223 -4.49 -11.62 -15.33
C ALA A 223 -5.63 -12.30 -14.56
N THR A 224 -5.70 -12.02 -13.28
CA THR A 224 -6.76 -12.53 -12.38
C THR A 224 -7.58 -11.36 -11.90
N ILE A 225 -8.90 -11.50 -11.93
CA ILE A 225 -9.82 -10.56 -11.27
C ILE A 225 -10.39 -11.27 -10.05
N LEU A 226 -10.24 -10.66 -8.90
CA LEU A 226 -10.85 -11.06 -7.65
C LEU A 226 -12.06 -10.17 -7.45
N ARG A 227 -13.26 -10.72 -7.64
CA ARG A 227 -14.50 -10.01 -7.35
C ARG A 227 -14.76 -10.06 -5.86
N ASN A 228 -15.10 -8.92 -5.29
CA ASN A 228 -15.44 -8.80 -3.89
C ASN A 228 -16.91 -9.07 -3.66
N ASP A 229 -17.23 -10.28 -3.20
CA ASP A 229 -18.57 -10.69 -2.76
C ASP A 229 -18.65 -10.72 -1.21
N ALA A 230 -17.65 -10.21 -0.49
CA ALA A 230 -17.66 -10.17 0.96
C ALA A 230 -18.77 -9.23 1.44
N GLY A 231 -19.54 -9.66 2.42
CA GLY A 231 -20.63 -8.84 2.93
C GLY A 231 -20.13 -7.49 3.46
N LYS A 232 -20.83 -6.41 3.09
CA LYS A 232 -20.53 -5.04 3.51
C LYS A 232 -20.69 -4.89 5.02
N ARG A 233 -19.69 -4.35 5.68
CA ARG A 233 -19.78 -4.00 7.10
C ARG A 233 -20.30 -2.59 7.32
N GLY A 234 -20.31 -1.76 6.28
CA GLY A 234 -20.71 -0.37 6.38
C GLY A 234 -21.08 0.28 5.06
N GLY A 235 -21.37 1.57 5.15
CA GLY A 235 -21.58 2.44 4.01
C GLY A 235 -20.24 2.93 3.43
N TRP A 236 -20.28 3.48 2.23
CA TRP A 236 -19.11 3.99 1.53
C TRP A 236 -19.43 5.30 0.81
N LEU A 237 -18.39 6.06 0.49
CA LEU A 237 -18.40 7.20 -0.42
C LEU A 237 -17.38 6.99 -1.53
N LYS A 238 -17.75 7.23 -2.79
CA LYS A 238 -16.79 7.38 -3.90
C LYS A 238 -16.70 8.85 -4.27
N LEU A 239 -15.49 9.39 -4.26
CA LEU A 239 -15.22 10.80 -4.44
C LEU A 239 -14.33 11.01 -5.67
N ARG A 240 -14.90 11.64 -6.69
CA ARG A 240 -14.18 12.10 -7.87
C ARG A 240 -13.88 13.58 -7.73
N LEU A 241 -12.61 13.93 -7.62
CA LEU A 241 -12.22 15.33 -7.58
C LEU A 241 -11.88 15.85 -8.97
N VAL A 242 -12.31 17.08 -9.24
CA VAL A 242 -11.97 17.80 -10.47
C VAL A 242 -11.29 19.11 -10.08
N GLY A 243 -9.97 19.15 -10.25
CA GLY A 243 -9.17 20.35 -9.97
C GLY A 243 -9.33 21.40 -11.06
N ASP A 244 -8.97 22.63 -10.72
CA ASP A 244 -8.97 23.77 -11.60
C ASP A 244 -7.53 24.21 -11.92
N PRO A 245 -7.04 24.02 -13.17
CA PRO A 245 -5.70 24.45 -13.56
C PRO A 245 -5.47 25.95 -13.39
N ALA A 246 -6.52 26.78 -13.52
CA ALA A 246 -6.41 28.22 -13.29
C ALA A 246 -6.16 28.58 -11.81
N ARG A 247 -6.45 27.65 -10.90
CA ARG A 247 -6.17 27.74 -9.46
C ARG A 247 -4.91 26.97 -9.02
N GLY A 248 -4.17 26.40 -9.98
CA GLY A 248 -2.92 25.68 -9.69
C GLY A 248 -3.09 24.21 -9.30
N SER A 249 -4.25 23.60 -9.57
CA SER A 249 -4.47 22.17 -9.38
C SER A 249 -4.56 21.45 -10.74
N SER A 250 -4.04 20.23 -10.85
CA SER A 250 -4.27 19.41 -12.04
C SER A 250 -5.76 19.07 -12.17
N ARG A 251 -6.21 18.77 -13.40
CA ARG A 251 -7.59 18.35 -13.64
C ARG A 251 -8.01 17.17 -12.77
N ASP A 252 -7.14 16.19 -12.62
CA ASP A 252 -7.40 14.97 -11.85
C ASP A 252 -7.07 15.15 -10.36
N ALA A 253 -6.87 16.40 -9.91
CA ALA A 253 -6.63 16.80 -8.53
C ALA A 253 -5.47 16.07 -7.83
N ILE A 254 -4.49 15.55 -8.59
CA ILE A 254 -3.34 14.85 -8.02
C ILE A 254 -2.63 15.73 -6.99
N GLY A 255 -2.43 15.20 -5.78
CA GLY A 255 -1.89 15.92 -4.63
C GLY A 255 -2.95 16.56 -3.73
N ALA A 256 -4.25 16.41 -4.03
CA ALA A 256 -5.32 16.77 -3.10
C ALA A 256 -5.41 15.73 -1.97
N ARG A 257 -5.74 16.20 -0.77
CA ARG A 257 -6.09 15.37 0.38
C ARG A 257 -7.57 15.48 0.65
N ILE A 258 -8.23 14.34 0.79
CA ILE A 258 -9.61 14.21 1.22
C ILE A 258 -9.61 13.78 2.68
N THR A 259 -10.42 14.44 3.50
CA THR A 259 -10.74 14.00 4.86
C THR A 259 -12.24 13.78 4.92
N VAL A 260 -12.64 12.54 5.16
CA VAL A 260 -14.02 12.15 5.42
C VAL A 260 -14.23 12.14 6.93
N ILE A 261 -15.28 12.80 7.41
CA ILE A 261 -15.58 13.00 8.82
C ILE A 261 -16.91 12.33 9.10
N THR A 262 -16.92 11.29 9.91
CA THR A 262 -18.12 10.54 10.29
C THR A 262 -18.79 11.15 11.52
N GLY A 263 -20.03 10.72 11.79
CA GLY A 263 -20.87 11.31 12.84
C GLY A 263 -20.32 11.16 14.28
N ASP A 264 -19.37 10.26 14.50
CA ASP A 264 -18.65 10.09 15.76
C ASP A 264 -17.40 10.99 15.88
N GLY A 265 -17.10 11.75 14.82
CA GLY A 265 -15.94 12.62 14.75
C GLY A 265 -14.65 11.92 14.29
N SER A 266 -14.71 10.68 13.83
CA SER A 266 -13.57 9.98 13.23
C SER A 266 -13.21 10.59 11.89
N HIS A 267 -11.91 10.63 11.58
CA HIS A 267 -11.37 11.14 10.34
C HIS A 267 -10.77 10.02 9.50
N ARG A 268 -11.15 9.95 8.23
CA ARG A 268 -10.55 9.05 7.24
C ARG A 268 -9.86 9.87 6.16
N HIS A 269 -8.60 9.57 5.89
CA HIS A 269 -7.79 10.33 4.96
C HIS A 269 -7.53 9.56 3.67
N ARG A 270 -7.60 10.26 2.53
CA ARG A 270 -7.18 9.77 1.23
C ARG A 270 -6.38 10.84 0.51
N ASP A 271 -5.24 10.48 -0.03
CA ASP A 271 -4.45 11.35 -0.89
C ASP A 271 -4.63 10.94 -2.35
N VAL A 272 -5.05 11.87 -3.21
CA VAL A 272 -5.16 11.62 -4.65
C VAL A 272 -3.77 11.51 -5.24
N GLN A 273 -3.37 10.29 -5.59
CA GLN A 273 -2.02 9.98 -6.05
C GLN A 273 -1.97 9.90 -7.58
N GLY A 274 -0.82 10.26 -8.15
CA GLY A 274 -0.53 10.14 -9.58
C GLY A 274 0.19 8.85 -9.95
N GLY A 275 0.28 7.90 -9.05
CA GLY A 275 0.87 6.57 -9.19
C GLY A 275 0.82 5.85 -7.86
N SER A 276 0.57 4.55 -7.91
CA SER A 276 0.59 3.64 -6.77
C SER A 276 1.40 2.41 -7.16
N GLY A 277 1.23 1.28 -6.65
CA GLY A 277 1.71 -0.03 -7.02
C GLY A 277 3.02 -0.19 -7.82
N TYR A 278 3.44 -1.42 -7.95
CA TYR A 278 4.56 -1.78 -8.83
C TYR A 278 4.09 -1.89 -10.28
N LEU A 279 4.45 -0.91 -11.13
CA LEU A 279 4.03 -0.82 -12.53
C LEU A 279 2.50 -0.86 -12.70
N SER A 280 1.76 -0.41 -11.70
CA SER A 280 0.31 -0.31 -11.70
C SER A 280 -0.14 1.06 -11.24
N PHE A 281 -1.45 1.29 -11.36
CA PHE A 281 -2.05 2.56 -11.05
C PHE A 281 -3.51 2.36 -10.65
N ASN A 282 -3.89 2.87 -9.48
CA ASN A 282 -5.27 2.86 -9.02
C ASN A 282 -6.06 4.05 -9.57
N PRO A 283 -7.38 3.94 -9.71
CA PRO A 283 -8.20 5.07 -10.12
C PRO A 283 -7.98 6.31 -9.26
N THR A 284 -8.02 7.50 -9.86
CA THR A 284 -7.96 8.76 -9.10
C THR A 284 -9.23 9.04 -8.30
N GLN A 285 -10.32 8.36 -8.60
CA GLN A 285 -11.52 8.31 -7.78
C GLN A 285 -11.20 7.61 -6.46
N GLN A 286 -11.48 8.28 -5.35
CA GLN A 286 -11.18 7.75 -4.03
C GLN A 286 -12.40 7.07 -3.45
N HIS A 287 -12.21 5.86 -2.95
CA HIS A 287 -13.20 5.10 -2.19
C HIS A 287 -12.89 5.21 -0.69
N VAL A 288 -13.90 5.43 0.12
CA VAL A 288 -13.78 5.56 1.58
C VAL A 288 -14.94 4.86 2.24
N GLY A 289 -14.67 3.84 3.04
CA GLY A 289 -15.67 3.26 3.94
C GLY A 289 -16.00 4.24 5.06
N ILE A 290 -17.26 4.29 5.43
CA ILE A 290 -17.74 5.14 6.53
C ILE A 290 -18.42 4.33 7.65
N GLY A 291 -18.23 3.00 7.63
CA GLY A 291 -18.80 2.12 8.64
C GLY A 291 -20.32 2.19 8.70
N GLY A 292 -20.86 2.17 9.89
CA GLY A 292 -22.31 2.17 10.14
C GLY A 292 -23.02 3.53 9.99
N PHE A 293 -22.40 4.53 9.37
CA PHE A 293 -22.98 5.86 9.21
C PHE A 293 -23.74 6.01 7.89
N ASP A 294 -24.89 6.69 7.92
CA ASP A 294 -25.70 6.97 6.72
C ASP A 294 -25.20 8.16 5.90
N SER A 295 -24.30 8.95 6.43
CA SER A 295 -23.69 10.11 5.77
C SER A 295 -22.39 10.52 6.44
N ALA A 296 -21.59 11.30 5.71
CA ALA A 296 -20.38 11.91 6.26
C ALA A 296 -20.16 13.32 5.68
N ASP A 297 -19.39 14.12 6.40
CA ASP A 297 -18.85 15.39 5.93
C ASP A 297 -17.51 15.15 5.23
N VAL A 298 -17.20 15.98 4.24
CA VAL A 298 -15.94 15.88 3.49
C VAL A 298 -15.22 17.21 3.47
N ALA A 299 -13.96 17.23 3.86
CA ALA A 299 -13.06 18.35 3.68
C ALA A 299 -11.97 17.99 2.66
N ILE A 300 -11.73 18.88 1.71
CA ILE A 300 -10.73 18.68 0.65
C ILE A 300 -9.70 19.78 0.76
N THR A 301 -8.44 19.39 0.97
CA THR A 301 -7.30 20.29 0.82
C THR A 301 -6.75 20.11 -0.59
N TRP A 302 -6.93 21.12 -1.42
CA TRP A 302 -6.47 21.15 -2.80
C TRP A 302 -4.95 21.36 -2.90
N PRO A 303 -4.30 20.95 -4.02
CA PRO A 303 -2.85 21.08 -4.17
C PRO A 303 -2.30 22.50 -4.01
N ASN A 304 -3.12 23.52 -4.27
CA ASN A 304 -2.77 24.93 -4.07
C ASN A 304 -2.90 25.41 -2.61
N GLY A 305 -3.39 24.55 -1.71
CA GLY A 305 -3.62 24.86 -0.29
C GLY A 305 -5.02 25.36 0.04
N ASP A 306 -5.91 25.59 -0.95
CA ASP A 306 -7.30 25.90 -0.68
C ASP A 306 -7.99 24.75 0.05
N VAL A 307 -8.90 25.07 0.97
CA VAL A 307 -9.75 24.08 1.65
C VAL A 307 -11.19 24.28 1.23
N GLN A 308 -11.85 23.18 0.88
CA GLN A 308 -13.26 23.15 0.50
C GLN A 308 -13.98 22.07 1.30
N SER A 309 -15.12 22.40 1.89
CA SER A 309 -15.94 21.47 2.67
C SER A 309 -17.29 21.23 2.00
N VAL A 310 -17.76 20.00 2.09
CA VAL A 310 -19.08 19.55 1.68
C VAL A 310 -19.66 18.73 2.81
N ALA A 311 -20.82 19.14 3.30
CA ALA A 311 -21.46 18.48 4.44
C ALA A 311 -22.56 17.50 3.99
N GLY A 312 -22.76 16.44 4.79
CA GLY A 312 -23.91 15.55 4.71
C GLY A 312 -24.01 14.74 3.43
N LEU A 313 -22.90 14.26 2.88
CA LEU A 313 -22.92 13.35 1.75
C LEU A 313 -23.50 11.99 2.18
N ALA A 314 -24.60 11.58 1.54
CA ALA A 314 -25.25 10.31 1.83
C ALA A 314 -24.35 9.12 1.46
N ALA A 315 -24.36 8.08 2.28
CA ALA A 315 -23.64 6.84 2.04
C ALA A 315 -24.09 6.13 0.75
N ASN A 316 -23.26 5.23 0.28
CA ASN A 316 -23.49 4.35 -0.87
C ASN A 316 -23.73 5.13 -2.18
N ALA A 317 -22.94 6.19 -2.37
CA ALA A 317 -23.08 7.06 -3.52
C ALA A 317 -21.73 7.60 -4.02
N THR A 318 -21.68 7.91 -5.30
CA THR A 318 -20.55 8.53 -5.97
C THR A 318 -20.79 10.02 -6.15
N TYR A 319 -19.82 10.84 -5.76
CA TYR A 319 -19.89 12.28 -5.86
C TYR A 319 -18.74 12.86 -6.65
N GLU A 320 -19.04 13.86 -7.48
CA GLU A 320 -18.03 14.70 -8.11
C GLU A 320 -17.95 16.03 -7.34
N VAL A 321 -16.74 16.40 -6.90
CA VAL A 321 -16.46 17.68 -6.26
C VAL A 321 -15.49 18.48 -7.12
N ARG A 322 -15.91 19.68 -7.54
CA ARG A 322 -15.11 20.58 -8.37
C ARG A 322 -14.49 21.69 -7.52
N GLN A 323 -13.20 21.92 -7.72
CA GLN A 323 -12.49 22.98 -7.02
C GLN A 323 -13.14 24.34 -7.24
N GLY A 324 -13.40 25.04 -6.13
CA GLY A 324 -14.00 26.38 -6.14
C GLY A 324 -15.49 26.44 -6.48
N ARG A 325 -16.17 25.30 -6.59
CA ARG A 325 -17.64 25.24 -6.70
C ARG A 325 -18.23 24.70 -5.41
N PRO A 326 -19.25 25.34 -4.82
CA PRO A 326 -19.84 24.85 -3.59
C PRO A 326 -20.59 23.54 -3.83
N GLY A 327 -20.58 22.66 -2.79
CA GLY A 327 -21.29 21.38 -2.79
C GLY A 327 -20.61 20.30 -3.60
N ALA A 328 -21.30 19.17 -3.73
CA ALA A 328 -20.94 18.02 -4.54
C ALA A 328 -22.09 17.67 -5.49
N GLN A 329 -21.76 17.09 -6.62
CA GLN A 329 -22.73 16.60 -7.59
C GLN A 329 -22.79 15.07 -7.50
N LEU A 330 -23.98 14.53 -7.28
CA LEU A 330 -24.19 13.08 -7.38
C LEU A 330 -23.90 12.63 -8.81
N VAL A 331 -23.13 11.56 -8.93
CA VAL A 331 -22.83 10.92 -10.22
C VAL A 331 -23.70 9.67 -10.33
N GLU A 332 -24.68 9.70 -11.20
CA GLU A 332 -25.42 8.51 -11.58
C GLU A 332 -24.54 7.65 -12.48
N LEU A 333 -24.37 6.38 -12.15
CA LEU A 333 -23.75 5.44 -13.06
C LEU A 333 -24.70 5.25 -14.24
N ALA A 334 -24.20 5.44 -15.47
CA ALA A 334 -24.96 5.10 -16.65
C ALA A 334 -25.17 3.58 -16.69
N ASP A 335 -26.42 3.16 -16.82
CA ASP A 335 -26.82 1.75 -17.01
C ASP A 335 -26.10 1.09 -18.21
#